data_a138e00ed74558c66d74ade96541063e
#
_entry.id   a138e00ed74558c66d74ade96541063e
#
_cell.length_a   1.000
_cell.length_b   1.000
_cell.length_c   1.000
_cell.angle_alpha   90.00
_cell.angle_beta   90.00
_cell.angle_gamma   90.00
#
_symmetry.space_group_name_H-M   'P 1'
#
loop_
_entity.id
_entity.type
_entity.pdbx_description
1 polymer ?
#
loop_
_entity_poly.entity_id
_entity_poly.type
_entity_poly.pdbx_seq_one_letter_code
_entity_poly.pdbx_strand_id
1 'polypeptide(L)'
;MDPRKYIPAFLQYEYEQEHPNLTPAAEDLLHERIEQDPDSYATSAQAQALISYARVREQLIYGIEHLEELPDEEFDKKREVLFNDIRLSLFKIIETDHSCIDSQLLNTLLADVPLDNCLGDIMQLEKQAREYLSTTVADFDADAPHYWNESLSEGEMARRTLSCPMMIGWLHTLEALSTGCLGSARYRAAITYARRVMRARGYDNRAVGTILLAQARLEDEDGFFATVHEGGEDLESSPWYLLGRTLLLYKLGRRKNARRAARDFAQRCDGGAFFLLNPTYLTPYLPTRPEPQEPWNLTHQAVWEADSIIVDTPDFPAWIQSIEGMEELSEEFARRQGF
;
A
#
# COMPACT_ATOMS: atom_id res chain seq x y z
N MET A 1 5.14 -1.84 2.24
CA MET A 1 5.72 -3.05 2.89
C MET A 1 5.85 -2.81 4.39
N ASP A 2 5.54 -3.81 5.23
CA ASP A 2 5.64 -3.69 6.69
C ASP A 2 7.12 -3.61 7.12
N PRO A 3 7.50 -2.72 8.08
CA PRO A 3 8.86 -2.62 8.60
C PRO A 3 9.46 -3.94 9.09
N ARG A 4 8.65 -4.85 9.63
CA ARG A 4 9.09 -6.18 10.07
C ARG A 4 9.63 -7.07 8.96
N LYS A 5 9.33 -6.75 7.68
CA LYS A 5 9.83 -7.52 6.53
C LYS A 5 11.20 -7.03 6.04
N TYR A 6 11.49 -5.74 6.12
CA TYR A 6 12.73 -5.19 5.54
C TYR A 6 13.78 -4.77 6.57
N ILE A 7 13.39 -4.44 7.81
CA ILE A 7 14.37 -4.11 8.85
C ILE A 7 15.32 -5.28 9.13
N PRO A 8 14.85 -6.54 9.31
CA PRO A 8 15.79 -7.67 9.49
C PRO A 8 16.75 -7.85 8.32
N ALA A 9 16.28 -7.71 7.08
CA ALA A 9 17.11 -7.82 5.89
C ALA A 9 18.19 -6.72 5.83
N PHE A 10 17.85 -5.49 6.25
CA PHE A 10 18.81 -4.39 6.34
C PHE A 10 19.85 -4.61 7.44
N LEU A 11 19.43 -5.00 8.65
CA LEU A 11 20.34 -5.26 9.77
C LEU A 11 21.29 -6.41 9.45
N GLN A 12 20.79 -7.46 8.80
CA GLN A 12 21.62 -8.56 8.32
C GLN A 12 22.64 -8.07 7.30
N TYR A 13 22.23 -7.25 6.35
CA TYR A 13 23.13 -6.68 5.35
C TYR A 13 24.23 -5.83 6.00
N GLU A 14 23.91 -4.94 6.96
CA GLU A 14 24.93 -4.17 7.69
C GLU A 14 25.93 -5.08 8.41
N TYR A 15 25.44 -6.11 9.11
CA TYR A 15 26.27 -7.06 9.82
C TYR A 15 27.20 -7.85 8.87
N GLU A 16 26.71 -8.27 7.71
CA GLU A 16 27.49 -8.99 6.68
C GLU A 16 28.59 -8.09 6.08
N GLN A 17 28.37 -6.79 5.95
CA GLN A 17 29.41 -5.86 5.48
C GLN A 17 30.59 -5.77 6.47
N GLU A 18 30.31 -5.84 7.77
CA GLU A 18 31.36 -5.86 8.81
C GLU A 18 32.00 -7.26 8.97
N HIS A 19 31.29 -8.32 8.56
CA HIS A 19 31.69 -9.71 8.74
C HIS A 19 31.63 -10.52 7.42
N PRO A 20 32.50 -10.24 6.44
CA PRO A 20 32.34 -10.73 5.05
C PRO A 20 32.60 -12.23 4.85
N ASN A 21 32.91 -13.00 5.88
CA ASN A 21 33.27 -14.43 5.78
C ASN A 21 32.25 -15.36 6.49
N LEU A 22 30.98 -14.97 6.53
CA LEU A 22 29.94 -15.84 7.09
C LEU A 22 29.70 -17.05 6.18
N THR A 23 29.40 -18.18 6.80
CA THR A 23 28.93 -19.35 6.06
C THR A 23 27.41 -19.26 5.88
N PRO A 24 26.81 -19.93 4.87
CA PRO A 24 25.36 -19.91 4.69
C PRO A 24 24.56 -20.29 5.96
N ALA A 25 25.04 -21.30 6.70
CA ALA A 25 24.39 -21.67 7.97
C ALA A 25 24.54 -20.62 9.07
N ALA A 26 25.60 -19.80 9.03
CA ALA A 26 25.74 -18.67 9.96
C ALA A 26 24.85 -17.49 9.55
N GLU A 27 24.63 -17.28 8.25
CA GLU A 27 23.69 -16.29 7.72
C GLU A 27 22.25 -16.62 8.14
N ASP A 28 21.82 -17.88 7.99
CA ASP A 28 20.48 -18.32 8.42
C ASP A 28 20.28 -18.11 9.94
N LEU A 29 21.28 -18.52 10.74
CA LEU A 29 21.21 -18.33 12.20
C LEU A 29 21.24 -16.85 12.60
N LEU A 30 21.97 -16.00 11.86
CA LEU A 30 22.00 -14.56 12.06
C LEU A 30 20.62 -13.96 11.81
N HIS A 31 19.97 -14.36 10.70
CA HIS A 31 18.63 -13.92 10.36
C HIS A 31 17.63 -14.20 11.49
N GLU A 32 17.59 -15.45 11.97
CA GLU A 32 16.73 -15.85 13.09
C GLU A 32 16.98 -15.02 14.36
N ARG A 33 18.24 -14.71 14.67
CA ARG A 33 18.59 -13.90 15.84
C ARG A 33 18.18 -12.44 15.70
N ILE A 34 18.35 -11.87 14.51
CA ILE A 34 17.93 -10.50 14.22
C ILE A 34 16.40 -10.37 14.32
N GLU A 35 15.63 -11.35 13.83
CA GLU A 35 14.18 -11.36 13.98
C GLU A 35 13.73 -11.42 15.45
N GLN A 36 14.48 -12.14 16.30
CA GLN A 36 14.16 -12.25 17.74
C GLN A 36 14.55 -11.01 18.54
N ASP A 37 15.67 -10.37 18.22
CA ASP A 37 16.19 -9.21 18.94
C ASP A 37 16.89 -8.22 17.99
N PRO A 38 16.12 -7.45 17.21
CA PRO A 38 16.68 -6.49 16.24
C PRO A 38 17.46 -5.34 16.92
N ASP A 39 17.13 -4.98 18.17
CA ASP A 39 17.80 -3.92 18.90
C ASP A 39 19.30 -4.19 19.12
N SER A 40 19.67 -5.43 19.38
CA SER A 40 21.07 -5.82 19.59
C SER A 40 21.93 -5.68 18.33
N TYR A 41 21.31 -5.58 17.17
CA TYR A 41 21.98 -5.42 15.87
C TYR A 41 21.90 -4.00 15.30
N ALA A 42 21.14 -3.09 15.92
CA ALA A 42 20.97 -1.71 15.47
C ALA A 42 22.16 -0.83 15.91
N THR A 43 23.31 -1.01 15.27
CA THR A 43 24.56 -0.30 15.61
C THR A 43 24.66 1.08 14.93
N SER A 44 24.08 1.25 13.76
CA SER A 44 24.07 2.51 13.01
C SER A 44 22.93 3.46 13.43
N ALA A 45 23.09 4.75 13.18
CA ALA A 45 22.03 5.74 13.39
C ALA A 45 20.79 5.43 12.52
N GLN A 46 21.00 4.96 11.31
CA GLN A 46 19.94 4.54 10.39
C GLN A 46 19.14 3.36 10.95
N ALA A 47 19.83 2.31 11.45
CA ALA A 47 19.19 1.15 12.07
C ALA A 47 18.35 1.55 13.30
N GLN A 48 18.89 2.41 14.18
CA GLN A 48 18.17 2.92 15.36
C GLN A 48 16.94 3.75 14.97
N ALA A 49 17.05 4.59 13.94
CA ALA A 49 15.93 5.36 13.42
C ALA A 49 14.82 4.47 12.87
N LEU A 50 15.16 3.42 12.12
CA LEU A 50 14.19 2.47 11.57
C LEU A 50 13.45 1.67 12.63
N ILE A 51 14.16 1.17 13.66
CA ILE A 51 13.53 0.47 14.78
C ILE A 51 12.61 1.42 15.56
N SER A 52 13.06 2.66 15.78
CA SER A 52 12.23 3.68 16.42
C SER A 52 10.98 3.99 15.60
N TYR A 53 11.12 4.09 14.28
CA TYR A 53 9.98 4.26 13.36
C TYR A 53 9.00 3.08 13.43
N ALA A 54 9.48 1.85 13.42
CA ALA A 54 8.63 0.66 13.52
C ALA A 54 7.77 0.70 14.79
N ARG A 55 8.36 1.06 15.94
CA ARG A 55 7.66 1.21 17.22
C ARG A 55 6.62 2.33 17.20
N VAL A 56 6.97 3.48 16.63
CA VAL A 56 6.03 4.61 16.52
C VAL A 56 4.85 4.24 15.62
N ARG A 57 5.11 3.51 14.52
CA ARG A 57 4.04 3.00 13.64
C ARG A 57 3.13 2.00 14.36
N GLU A 58 3.67 1.08 15.15
CA GLU A 58 2.87 0.16 15.97
C GLU A 58 2.01 0.90 16.99
N GLN A 59 2.56 1.92 17.66
CA GLN A 59 1.80 2.77 18.58
C GLN A 59 0.65 3.49 17.87
N LEU A 60 0.88 3.98 16.65
CA LEU A 60 -0.17 4.61 15.85
C LEU A 60 -1.29 3.63 15.51
N ILE A 61 -0.95 2.43 14.99
CA ILE A 61 -1.94 1.41 14.63
C ILE A 61 -2.77 1.02 15.85
N TYR A 62 -2.10 0.69 16.96
CA TYR A 62 -2.77 0.35 18.21
C TYR A 62 -3.67 1.48 18.71
N GLY A 63 -3.19 2.73 18.63
CA GLY A 63 -3.97 3.90 19.02
C GLY A 63 -5.23 4.09 18.17
N ILE A 64 -5.14 3.89 16.85
CA ILE A 64 -6.28 4.00 15.94
C ILE A 64 -7.33 2.91 16.24
N GLU A 65 -6.92 1.65 16.42
CA GLU A 65 -7.82 0.55 16.77
C GLU A 65 -8.63 0.85 18.04
N HIS A 66 -8.03 1.49 19.04
CA HIS A 66 -8.73 1.90 20.26
C HIS A 66 -9.64 3.13 20.07
N LEU A 67 -9.36 3.96 19.07
CA LEU A 67 -10.24 5.09 18.74
C LEU A 67 -11.55 4.62 18.10
N GLU A 68 -11.54 3.53 17.33
CA GLU A 68 -12.73 3.01 16.64
C GLU A 68 -13.82 2.54 17.62
N GLU A 69 -13.47 2.26 18.88
CA GLU A 69 -14.42 1.90 19.93
C GLU A 69 -15.12 3.10 20.59
N LEU A 70 -14.73 4.33 20.24
CA LEU A 70 -15.19 5.55 20.90
C LEU A 70 -16.41 6.17 20.21
N PRO A 71 -17.25 6.93 20.97
CA PRO A 71 -18.27 7.77 20.38
C PRO A 71 -17.64 8.88 19.51
N ASP A 72 -18.33 9.29 18.45
CA ASP A 72 -17.85 10.27 17.45
C ASP A 72 -17.29 11.57 18.06
N GLU A 73 -17.95 12.10 19.11
CA GLU A 73 -17.52 13.34 19.79
C GLU A 73 -16.16 13.22 20.49
N GLU A 74 -15.80 12.03 20.95
CA GLU A 74 -14.51 11.75 21.59
C GLU A 74 -13.45 11.33 20.57
N PHE A 75 -13.87 10.63 19.52
CA PHE A 75 -13.01 10.14 18.46
C PHE A 75 -12.12 11.22 17.88
N ASP A 76 -12.70 12.32 17.38
CA ASP A 76 -11.95 13.39 16.71
C ASP A 76 -10.91 14.03 17.63
N LYS A 77 -11.28 14.30 18.88
CA LYS A 77 -10.35 14.91 19.86
C LYS A 77 -9.19 14.02 20.20
N LYS A 78 -9.46 12.72 20.44
CA LYS A 78 -8.40 11.76 20.79
C LYS A 78 -7.53 11.41 19.59
N ARG A 79 -8.11 11.39 18.39
CA ARG A 79 -7.36 11.24 17.13
C ARG A 79 -6.36 12.39 16.94
N GLU A 80 -6.79 13.63 17.16
CA GLU A 80 -5.90 14.79 17.05
C GLU A 80 -4.74 14.70 18.04
N VAL A 81 -5.00 14.34 19.29
CA VAL A 81 -3.96 14.14 20.30
C VAL A 81 -3.00 13.03 19.89
N LEU A 82 -3.52 11.86 19.49
CA LEU A 82 -2.70 10.73 19.02
C LEU A 82 -1.80 11.15 17.85
N PHE A 83 -2.35 11.80 16.83
CA PHE A 83 -1.58 12.21 15.65
C PHE A 83 -0.50 13.23 16.00
N ASN A 84 -0.77 14.16 16.90
CA ASN A 84 0.23 15.14 17.36
C ASN A 84 1.36 14.46 18.13
N ASP A 85 1.08 13.53 19.03
CA ASP A 85 2.10 12.79 19.81
C ASP A 85 2.97 11.92 18.90
N ILE A 86 2.35 11.24 17.93
CA ILE A 86 3.06 10.46 16.91
C ILE A 86 3.97 11.36 16.08
N ARG A 87 3.48 12.50 15.60
CA ARG A 87 4.27 13.47 14.82
C ARG A 87 5.47 13.99 15.59
N LEU A 88 5.32 14.30 16.88
CA LEU A 88 6.44 14.70 17.74
C LEU A 88 7.50 13.59 17.84
N SER A 89 7.09 12.33 17.89
CA SER A 89 8.01 11.19 17.91
C SER A 89 8.71 11.01 16.57
N LEU A 90 7.99 11.18 15.45
CA LEU A 90 8.55 11.13 14.10
C LEU A 90 9.58 12.25 13.86
N PHE A 91 9.34 13.47 14.36
CA PHE A 91 10.32 14.56 14.28
C PHE A 91 11.66 14.22 14.93
N LYS A 92 11.64 13.58 16.10
CA LYS A 92 12.88 13.14 16.78
C LYS A 92 13.64 12.09 15.96
N ILE A 93 12.92 11.19 15.28
CA ILE A 93 13.53 10.20 14.41
C ILE A 93 14.19 10.89 13.20
N ILE A 94 13.46 11.82 12.56
CA ILE A 94 13.97 12.59 11.42
C ILE A 94 15.21 13.42 11.79
N GLU A 95 15.25 14.00 13.00
CA GLU A 95 16.44 14.70 13.52
C GLU A 95 17.64 13.76 13.74
N THR A 96 17.36 12.50 14.11
CA THR A 96 18.41 11.48 14.31
C THR A 96 18.96 11.00 12.98
N ASP A 97 18.10 10.73 12.01
CA ASP A 97 18.48 10.29 10.66
C ASP A 97 17.49 10.76 9.60
N HIS A 98 17.92 11.71 8.78
CA HIS A 98 17.14 12.21 7.64
C HIS A 98 16.95 11.19 6.52
N SER A 99 17.68 10.07 6.51
CA SER A 99 17.51 9.01 5.51
C SER A 99 16.29 8.12 5.79
N CYS A 100 15.66 8.22 6.97
CA CYS A 100 14.43 7.52 7.31
C CYS A 100 13.23 8.16 6.58
N ILE A 101 13.06 7.84 5.31
CA ILE A 101 12.01 8.40 4.42
C ILE A 101 10.61 8.07 4.96
N ASP A 102 10.42 6.88 5.51
CA ASP A 102 9.13 6.47 6.08
C ASP A 102 8.66 7.36 7.21
N SER A 103 9.57 7.84 8.07
CA SER A 103 9.23 8.80 9.13
C SER A 103 8.77 10.13 8.55
N GLN A 104 9.38 10.61 7.49
CA GLN A 104 8.99 11.85 6.81
C GLN A 104 7.63 11.68 6.11
N LEU A 105 7.43 10.56 5.40
CA LEU A 105 6.18 10.25 4.72
C LEU A 105 5.02 10.15 5.72
N LEU A 106 5.19 9.39 6.80
CA LEU A 106 4.15 9.24 7.82
C LEU A 106 3.83 10.57 8.50
N ASN A 107 4.85 11.39 8.82
CA ASN A 107 4.63 12.73 9.35
C ASN A 107 3.82 13.64 8.40
N THR A 108 4.06 13.52 7.08
CA THR A 108 3.30 14.25 6.06
C THR A 108 1.85 13.78 5.98
N LEU A 109 1.62 12.46 6.00
CA LEU A 109 0.28 11.86 5.96
C LEU A 109 -0.57 12.18 7.19
N LEU A 110 0.05 12.36 8.36
CA LEU A 110 -0.62 12.73 9.61
C LEU A 110 -0.85 14.24 9.75
N ALA A 111 -0.38 15.05 8.81
CA ALA A 111 -0.60 16.49 8.85
C ALA A 111 -2.07 16.82 8.50
N ASP A 112 -2.66 17.72 9.27
CA ASP A 112 -4.00 18.25 8.98
C ASP A 112 -3.92 19.33 7.89
N VAL A 113 -3.77 18.90 6.64
CA VAL A 113 -3.70 19.76 5.45
C VAL A 113 -4.60 19.23 4.35
N PRO A 114 -5.08 20.09 3.44
CA PRO A 114 -5.83 19.65 2.27
C PRO A 114 -5.08 18.61 1.45
N LEU A 115 -5.80 17.63 0.88
CA LEU A 115 -5.21 16.52 0.10
C LEU A 115 -4.25 16.99 -1.00
N ASP A 116 -4.56 18.09 -1.68
CA ASP A 116 -3.69 18.63 -2.74
C ASP A 116 -2.34 19.11 -2.20
N ASN A 117 -2.33 19.70 -1.01
CA ASN A 117 -1.10 20.12 -0.34
C ASN A 117 -0.31 18.88 0.12
N CYS A 118 -0.97 17.91 0.74
CA CYS A 118 -0.36 16.64 1.14
C CYS A 118 0.30 15.94 -0.05
N LEU A 119 -0.40 15.82 -1.18
CA LEU A 119 0.18 15.24 -2.40
C LEU A 119 1.37 16.05 -2.93
N GLY A 120 1.31 17.39 -2.85
CA GLY A 120 2.45 18.26 -3.20
C GLY A 120 3.68 18.00 -2.33
N ASP A 121 3.49 17.86 -1.03
CA ASP A 121 4.55 17.58 -0.07
C ASP A 121 5.15 16.18 -0.30
N ILE A 122 4.31 15.16 -0.56
CA ILE A 122 4.78 13.81 -0.90
C ILE A 122 5.55 13.80 -2.23
N MET A 123 5.12 14.56 -3.26
CA MET A 123 5.86 14.71 -4.50
C MET A 123 7.25 15.33 -4.28
N GLN A 124 7.34 16.32 -3.40
CA GLN A 124 8.62 16.92 -3.02
C GLN A 124 9.52 15.92 -2.29
N LEU A 125 8.96 15.15 -1.36
CA LEU A 125 9.67 14.09 -0.64
C LEU A 125 10.15 12.98 -1.59
N GLU A 126 9.30 12.54 -2.53
CA GLU A 126 9.68 11.57 -3.57
C GLU A 126 10.91 12.04 -4.36
N LYS A 127 10.87 13.30 -4.80
CA LYS A 127 11.97 13.87 -5.57
C LYS A 127 13.28 13.90 -4.77
N GLN A 128 13.22 14.36 -3.53
CA GLN A 128 14.38 14.42 -2.62
C GLN A 128 14.95 13.02 -2.34
N ALA A 129 14.07 12.05 -2.03
CA ALA A 129 14.47 10.67 -1.78
C ALA A 129 15.15 10.04 -3.00
N ARG A 130 14.59 10.26 -4.20
CA ARG A 130 15.16 9.76 -5.46
C ARG A 130 16.53 10.39 -5.78
N GLU A 131 16.66 11.69 -5.59
CA GLU A 131 17.94 12.39 -5.78
C GLU A 131 18.99 11.89 -4.78
N TYR A 132 18.60 11.66 -3.53
CA TYR A 132 19.49 11.14 -2.50
C TYR A 132 19.91 9.70 -2.80
N LEU A 133 18.97 8.82 -3.19
CA LEU A 133 19.28 7.46 -3.63
C LEU A 133 20.29 7.44 -4.78
N SER A 134 20.09 8.28 -5.81
CA SER A 134 20.97 8.36 -6.99
C SER A 134 22.39 8.83 -6.66
N THR A 135 22.58 9.52 -5.53
CA THR A 135 23.90 10.05 -5.13
C THR A 135 24.61 9.19 -4.08
N THR A 136 23.86 8.42 -3.28
CA THR A 136 24.41 7.72 -2.11
C THR A 136 24.40 6.20 -2.24
N VAL A 137 23.48 5.63 -3.05
CA VAL A 137 23.34 4.18 -3.18
C VAL A 137 24.02 3.72 -4.47
N ALA A 138 25.05 2.91 -4.31
CA ALA A 138 25.76 2.31 -5.44
C ALA A 138 24.81 1.44 -6.27
N ASP A 139 25.00 1.46 -7.60
CA ASP A 139 24.20 0.70 -8.57
C ASP A 139 22.71 1.08 -8.66
N PHE A 140 22.22 2.07 -7.90
CA PHE A 140 20.87 2.60 -8.08
C PHE A 140 20.80 3.53 -9.29
N ASP A 141 19.85 3.25 -10.19
CA ASP A 141 19.52 4.10 -11.33
C ASP A 141 18.00 4.22 -11.47
N ALA A 142 17.48 5.41 -11.26
CA ALA A 142 16.05 5.70 -11.36
C ALA A 142 15.46 5.43 -12.75
N ASP A 143 16.29 5.44 -13.80
CA ASP A 143 15.88 5.20 -15.19
C ASP A 143 16.03 3.74 -15.62
N ALA A 144 16.79 2.91 -14.87
CA ALA A 144 16.91 1.49 -15.13
C ALA A 144 15.56 0.77 -14.99
N PRO A 145 15.28 -0.30 -15.76
CA PRO A 145 13.99 -1.01 -15.74
C PRO A 145 13.54 -1.48 -14.37
N HIS A 146 14.48 -1.85 -13.49
CA HIS A 146 14.23 -2.37 -12.14
C HIS A 146 14.94 -1.57 -11.06
N TYR A 147 15.39 -0.34 -11.35
CA TYR A 147 16.10 0.57 -10.44
C TYR A 147 17.51 0.14 -10.04
N TRP A 148 18.00 -0.98 -10.50
CA TRP A 148 19.33 -1.49 -10.22
C TRP A 148 20.10 -1.73 -11.51
N ASN A 149 21.43 -1.76 -11.41
CA ASN A 149 22.31 -2.03 -12.54
C ASN A 149 21.91 -3.35 -13.21
N GLU A 150 21.85 -3.36 -14.55
CA GLU A 150 21.47 -4.52 -15.36
C GLU A 150 22.40 -5.73 -15.20
N SER A 151 23.62 -5.52 -14.70
CA SER A 151 24.55 -6.63 -14.42
C SER A 151 24.16 -7.48 -13.22
N LEU A 152 23.20 -7.04 -12.39
CA LEU A 152 22.70 -7.78 -11.25
C LEU A 152 21.64 -8.81 -11.68
N SER A 153 21.71 -10.00 -11.09
CA SER A 153 20.65 -11.00 -11.23
C SER A 153 19.35 -10.53 -10.57
N GLU A 154 18.20 -11.11 -10.96
CA GLU A 154 16.91 -10.80 -10.38
C GLU A 154 16.87 -11.01 -8.85
N GLY A 155 17.49 -12.09 -8.36
CA GLY A 155 17.60 -12.36 -6.92
C GLY A 155 18.48 -11.34 -6.17
N GLU A 156 19.56 -10.89 -6.79
CA GLU A 156 20.41 -9.84 -6.21
C GLU A 156 19.68 -8.49 -6.17
N MET A 157 18.94 -8.13 -7.23
CA MET A 157 18.10 -6.93 -7.26
C MET A 157 17.04 -6.97 -6.15
N ALA A 158 16.36 -8.09 -5.97
CA ALA A 158 15.37 -8.28 -4.92
C ALA A 158 15.99 -8.13 -3.52
N ARG A 159 17.12 -8.80 -3.26
CA ARG A 159 17.84 -8.69 -1.99
C ARG A 159 18.29 -7.25 -1.72
N ARG A 160 18.84 -6.56 -2.73
CA ARG A 160 19.24 -5.15 -2.59
C ARG A 160 18.08 -4.22 -2.31
N THR A 161 16.92 -4.45 -2.91
CA THR A 161 15.71 -3.68 -2.62
C THR A 161 15.33 -3.84 -1.15
N LEU A 162 15.26 -5.08 -0.65
CA LEU A 162 14.86 -5.38 0.73
C LEU A 162 15.87 -4.87 1.77
N SER A 163 17.17 -4.92 1.45
CA SER A 163 18.22 -4.45 2.37
C SER A 163 18.51 -2.94 2.27
N CYS A 164 17.74 -2.19 1.48
CA CYS A 164 17.90 -0.74 1.31
C CYS A 164 16.68 0.01 1.83
N PRO A 165 16.61 0.42 3.10
CA PRO A 165 15.45 1.11 3.69
C PRO A 165 15.08 2.40 2.97
N MET A 166 16.06 3.15 2.45
CA MET A 166 15.80 4.35 1.65
C MET A 166 15.04 4.03 0.36
N MET A 167 15.38 2.91 -0.30
CA MET A 167 14.67 2.43 -1.48
C MET A 167 13.23 2.05 -1.13
N ILE A 168 13.05 1.33 -0.02
CA ILE A 168 11.71 0.97 0.48
C ILE A 168 10.90 2.22 0.79
N GLY A 169 11.43 3.16 1.57
CA GLY A 169 10.75 4.42 1.88
C GLY A 169 10.40 5.25 0.65
N TRP A 170 11.29 5.30 -0.36
CA TRP A 170 10.98 5.93 -1.64
C TRP A 170 9.84 5.23 -2.38
N LEU A 171 9.81 3.89 -2.41
CA LEU A 171 8.71 3.12 -2.99
C LEU A 171 7.39 3.37 -2.25
N HIS A 172 7.41 3.54 -0.93
CA HIS A 172 6.25 3.94 -0.15
C HIS A 172 5.73 5.33 -0.54
N THR A 173 6.61 6.29 -0.88
CA THR A 173 6.15 7.59 -1.40
C THR A 173 5.44 7.44 -2.74
N LEU A 174 5.91 6.56 -3.63
CA LEU A 174 5.27 6.26 -4.90
C LEU A 174 3.90 5.58 -4.71
N GLU A 175 3.78 4.65 -3.76
CA GLU A 175 2.49 4.04 -3.41
C GLU A 175 1.51 5.08 -2.87
N ALA A 176 1.94 5.93 -1.94
CA ALA A 176 1.10 7.00 -1.39
C ALA A 176 0.64 7.99 -2.47
N LEU A 177 1.52 8.36 -3.41
CA LEU A 177 1.15 9.16 -4.58
C LEU A 177 0.17 8.45 -5.50
N SER A 178 0.36 7.15 -5.72
CA SER A 178 -0.53 6.34 -6.56
C SER A 178 -1.94 6.29 -6.00
N THR A 179 -2.08 5.93 -4.73
CA THR A 179 -3.38 5.82 -4.05
C THR A 179 -4.04 7.18 -3.85
N GLY A 180 -3.29 8.20 -3.44
CA GLY A 180 -3.79 9.56 -3.28
C GLY A 180 -4.24 10.20 -4.60
N CYS A 181 -3.54 9.93 -5.72
CA CYS A 181 -3.96 10.35 -7.06
C CYS A 181 -5.24 9.61 -7.51
N LEU A 182 -5.40 8.32 -7.16
CA LEU A 182 -6.63 7.59 -7.44
C LEU A 182 -7.81 8.21 -6.70
N GLY A 183 -7.68 8.43 -5.39
CA GLY A 183 -8.71 9.03 -4.54
C GLY A 183 -9.05 10.48 -4.91
N SER A 184 -8.10 11.25 -5.50
CA SER A 184 -8.31 12.61 -5.98
C SER A 184 -8.69 12.71 -7.47
N ALA A 185 -9.14 11.62 -8.09
CA ALA A 185 -9.56 11.54 -9.49
C ALA A 185 -8.45 11.89 -10.51
N ARG A 186 -7.18 11.79 -10.14
CA ARG A 186 -6.01 11.98 -11.01
C ARG A 186 -5.55 10.66 -11.62
N TYR A 187 -6.45 9.94 -12.28
CA TYR A 187 -6.30 8.54 -12.70
C TYR A 187 -5.05 8.26 -13.55
N ARG A 188 -4.67 9.16 -14.49
CA ARG A 188 -3.46 8.98 -15.30
C ARG A 188 -2.18 9.09 -14.46
N ALA A 189 -2.14 9.99 -13.49
CA ALA A 189 -1.03 10.10 -12.56
C ALA A 189 -0.96 8.86 -11.64
N ALA A 190 -2.10 8.38 -11.13
CA ALA A 190 -2.19 7.15 -10.35
C ALA A 190 -1.55 5.97 -11.09
N ILE A 191 -1.90 5.76 -12.38
CA ILE A 191 -1.30 4.71 -13.23
C ILE A 191 0.22 4.91 -13.35
N THR A 192 0.69 6.14 -13.55
CA THR A 192 2.11 6.43 -13.71
C THR A 192 2.90 6.04 -12.46
N TYR A 193 2.44 6.45 -11.27
CA TYR A 193 3.10 6.11 -10.01
C TYR A 193 3.00 4.61 -9.70
N ALA A 194 1.84 3.98 -9.92
CA ALA A 194 1.66 2.55 -9.73
C ALA A 194 2.64 1.72 -10.59
N ARG A 195 2.79 2.06 -11.87
CA ARG A 195 3.76 1.40 -12.77
C ARG A 195 5.20 1.56 -12.28
N ARG A 196 5.54 2.71 -11.68
CA ARG A 196 6.88 2.91 -11.08
C ARG A 196 7.08 2.00 -9.88
N VAL A 197 6.08 1.83 -9.01
CA VAL A 197 6.17 0.87 -7.89
C VAL A 197 6.42 -0.55 -8.39
N MET A 198 5.70 -0.99 -9.42
CA MET A 198 5.79 -2.35 -9.97
C MET A 198 7.16 -2.68 -10.60
N ARG A 199 7.98 -1.68 -10.93
CA ARG A 199 9.33 -1.90 -11.48
C ARG A 199 10.30 -2.51 -10.45
N ALA A 200 10.08 -2.28 -9.14
CA ALA A 200 11.00 -2.73 -8.10
C ALA A 200 10.93 -4.25 -7.88
N ARG A 201 12.07 -4.93 -8.01
CA ARG A 201 12.18 -6.36 -7.71
C ARG A 201 12.28 -6.58 -6.20
N GLY A 202 11.62 -7.62 -5.70
CA GLY A 202 11.58 -7.95 -4.26
C GLY A 202 10.65 -7.06 -3.43
N TYR A 203 9.97 -6.09 -4.04
CA TYR A 203 9.00 -5.26 -3.36
C TYR A 203 7.59 -5.79 -3.59
N ASP A 204 7.03 -6.42 -2.56
CA ASP A 204 5.65 -6.91 -2.59
C ASP A 204 4.67 -5.73 -2.54
N ASN A 205 3.80 -5.61 -3.54
CA ASN A 205 2.86 -4.51 -3.68
C ASN A 205 1.59 -4.95 -4.40
N ARG A 206 0.56 -4.13 -4.29
CA ARG A 206 -0.75 -4.30 -4.95
C ARG A 206 -1.05 -3.15 -5.94
N ALA A 207 -0.01 -2.51 -6.44
CA ALA A 207 -0.13 -1.35 -7.32
C ALA A 207 -0.89 -1.64 -8.64
N VAL A 208 -0.85 -2.89 -9.11
CA VAL A 208 -1.65 -3.33 -10.27
C VAL A 208 -3.16 -3.09 -10.07
N GLY A 209 -3.65 -3.23 -8.84
CA GLY A 209 -5.06 -2.94 -8.51
C GLY A 209 -5.42 -1.48 -8.78
N THR A 210 -4.56 -0.54 -8.38
CA THR A 210 -4.74 0.89 -8.67
C THR A 210 -4.80 1.16 -10.19
N ILE A 211 -3.95 0.47 -10.98
CA ILE A 211 -3.96 0.61 -12.46
C ILE A 211 -5.30 0.15 -13.02
N LEU A 212 -5.78 -1.03 -12.61
CA LEU A 212 -7.06 -1.59 -13.10
C LEU A 212 -8.24 -0.69 -12.76
N LEU A 213 -8.34 -0.18 -11.53
CA LEU A 213 -9.40 0.74 -11.14
C LEU A 213 -9.35 2.04 -11.93
N ALA A 214 -8.16 2.64 -12.09
CA ALA A 214 -7.98 3.87 -12.86
C ALA A 214 -8.33 3.68 -14.35
N GLN A 215 -7.91 2.56 -14.96
CA GLN A 215 -8.25 2.22 -16.35
C GLN A 215 -9.76 1.97 -16.52
N ALA A 216 -10.41 1.30 -15.56
CA ALA A 216 -11.84 1.12 -15.56
C ALA A 216 -12.59 2.46 -15.54
N ARG A 217 -12.13 3.43 -14.71
CA ARG A 217 -12.71 4.77 -14.67
C ARG A 217 -12.48 5.57 -15.96
N LEU A 218 -11.33 5.42 -16.58
CA LEU A 218 -10.98 6.05 -17.85
C LEU A 218 -11.67 5.39 -19.06
N GLU A 219 -12.39 4.29 -18.87
CA GLU A 219 -13.00 3.48 -19.93
C GLU A 219 -11.96 2.94 -20.93
N ASP A 220 -10.71 2.77 -20.47
CA ASP A 220 -9.58 2.25 -21.23
C ASP A 220 -9.61 0.71 -21.24
N GLU A 221 -10.46 0.16 -22.12
CA GLU A 221 -10.66 -1.29 -22.25
C GLU A 221 -9.37 -2.02 -22.70
N ASP A 222 -8.69 -1.47 -23.69
CA ASP A 222 -7.47 -2.08 -24.23
C ASP A 222 -6.35 -2.08 -23.19
N GLY A 223 -6.15 -0.95 -22.49
CA GLY A 223 -5.17 -0.85 -21.39
C GLY A 223 -5.51 -1.79 -20.23
N PHE A 224 -6.79 -1.91 -19.87
CA PHE A 224 -7.23 -2.80 -18.79
C PHE A 224 -6.87 -4.26 -19.08
N PHE A 225 -7.24 -4.77 -20.26
CA PHE A 225 -6.95 -6.16 -20.62
C PHE A 225 -5.46 -6.41 -20.91
N ALA A 226 -4.70 -5.42 -21.38
CA ALA A 226 -3.25 -5.52 -21.48
C ALA A 226 -2.61 -5.68 -20.09
N THR A 227 -3.04 -4.87 -19.10
CA THR A 227 -2.58 -4.98 -17.71
C THR A 227 -2.91 -6.35 -17.10
N VAL A 228 -4.11 -6.90 -17.38
CA VAL A 228 -4.49 -8.23 -16.93
C VAL A 228 -3.59 -9.32 -17.54
N HIS A 229 -3.32 -9.22 -18.82
CA HIS A 229 -2.47 -10.19 -19.53
C HIS A 229 -1.02 -10.18 -18.99
N GLU A 230 -0.49 -9.01 -18.66
CA GLU A 230 0.84 -8.83 -18.06
C GLU A 230 0.90 -9.39 -16.62
N GLY A 231 -0.19 -9.29 -15.85
CA GLY A 231 -0.26 -9.71 -14.45
C GLY A 231 -0.47 -11.21 -14.22
N GLY A 232 -0.79 -11.98 -15.26
CA GLY A 232 -0.97 -13.43 -15.20
C GLY A 232 -2.32 -13.89 -14.59
N GLU A 233 -2.48 -15.21 -14.49
CA GLU A 233 -3.76 -15.85 -14.11
C GLU A 233 -4.20 -15.49 -12.67
N ASP A 234 -3.27 -15.30 -11.74
CA ASP A 234 -3.58 -14.97 -10.35
C ASP A 234 -4.30 -13.62 -10.23
N LEU A 235 -4.00 -12.68 -11.13
CA LEU A 235 -4.62 -11.36 -11.13
C LEU A 235 -6.13 -11.45 -11.43
N GLU A 236 -6.58 -12.41 -12.25
CA GLU A 236 -7.99 -12.60 -12.60
C GLU A 236 -8.86 -13.08 -11.42
N SER A 237 -8.22 -13.51 -10.33
CA SER A 237 -8.91 -13.87 -9.08
C SER A 237 -8.95 -12.71 -8.08
N SER A 238 -8.19 -11.63 -8.31
CA SER A 238 -8.08 -10.52 -7.37
C SER A 238 -9.38 -9.70 -7.29
N PRO A 239 -9.72 -9.17 -6.10
CA PRO A 239 -10.88 -8.29 -5.94
C PRO A 239 -10.79 -7.03 -6.83
N TRP A 240 -9.61 -6.47 -7.04
CA TRP A 240 -9.40 -5.29 -7.91
C TRP A 240 -9.74 -5.57 -9.36
N TYR A 241 -9.37 -6.74 -9.87
CA TYR A 241 -9.74 -7.13 -11.23
C TYR A 241 -11.25 -7.33 -11.37
N LEU A 242 -11.85 -8.10 -10.47
CA LEU A 242 -13.27 -8.43 -10.54
C LEU A 242 -14.15 -7.18 -10.39
N LEU A 243 -13.80 -6.29 -9.46
CA LEU A 243 -14.47 -5.00 -9.29
C LEU A 243 -14.20 -4.06 -10.46
N GLY A 244 -12.93 -3.89 -10.85
CA GLY A 244 -12.53 -3.05 -11.98
C GLY A 244 -13.21 -3.45 -13.28
N ARG A 245 -13.28 -4.77 -13.57
CA ARG A 245 -14.03 -5.30 -14.73
C ARG A 245 -15.52 -4.97 -14.66
N THR A 246 -16.12 -5.05 -13.48
CA THR A 246 -17.53 -4.71 -13.26
C THR A 246 -17.78 -3.24 -13.57
N LEU A 247 -16.95 -2.35 -13.02
CA LEU A 247 -17.00 -0.89 -13.25
C LEU A 247 -16.78 -0.55 -14.73
N LEU A 248 -15.75 -1.12 -15.36
CA LEU A 248 -15.44 -0.91 -16.77
C LEU A 248 -16.63 -1.27 -17.68
N LEU A 249 -17.15 -2.48 -17.53
CA LEU A 249 -18.28 -2.94 -18.35
C LEU A 249 -19.55 -2.12 -18.10
N TYR A 250 -19.77 -1.67 -16.85
CA TYR A 250 -20.88 -0.81 -16.53
C TYR A 250 -20.76 0.56 -17.23
N LYS A 251 -19.59 1.19 -17.17
CA LYS A 251 -19.32 2.51 -17.79
C LYS A 251 -19.37 2.43 -19.33
N LEU A 252 -18.92 1.35 -19.93
CA LEU A 252 -19.03 1.09 -21.37
C LEU A 252 -20.49 0.79 -21.81
N GLY A 253 -21.47 0.86 -20.92
CA GLY A 253 -22.89 0.61 -21.22
C GLY A 253 -23.22 -0.87 -21.48
N ARG A 254 -22.30 -1.80 -21.28
CA ARG A 254 -22.50 -3.25 -21.51
C ARG A 254 -23.22 -3.91 -20.34
N ARG A 255 -24.41 -3.42 -20.00
CA ARG A 255 -25.20 -3.74 -18.79
C ARG A 255 -25.36 -5.23 -18.52
N LYS A 256 -25.56 -6.05 -19.56
CA LYS A 256 -25.72 -7.52 -19.43
C LYS A 256 -24.41 -8.18 -18.94
N ASN A 257 -23.27 -7.76 -19.50
CA ASN A 257 -21.96 -8.28 -19.13
C ASN A 257 -21.52 -7.76 -17.76
N ALA A 258 -21.78 -6.47 -17.47
CA ALA A 258 -21.54 -5.86 -16.17
C ALA A 258 -22.31 -6.59 -15.05
N ARG A 259 -23.59 -6.96 -15.29
CA ARG A 259 -24.40 -7.73 -14.31
C ARG A 259 -23.78 -9.10 -14.01
N ARG A 260 -23.24 -9.78 -15.02
CA ARG A 260 -22.52 -11.04 -14.82
C ARG A 260 -21.25 -10.82 -14.01
N ALA A 261 -20.44 -9.80 -14.37
CA ALA A 261 -19.22 -9.47 -13.65
C ALA A 261 -19.49 -9.08 -12.20
N ALA A 262 -20.57 -8.34 -11.90
CA ALA A 262 -20.97 -8.01 -10.55
C ALA A 262 -21.32 -9.26 -9.71
N ARG A 263 -22.01 -10.23 -10.30
CA ARG A 263 -22.28 -11.51 -9.63
C ARG A 263 -20.98 -12.30 -9.41
N ASP A 264 -20.07 -12.33 -10.39
CA ASP A 264 -18.77 -12.97 -10.27
C ASP A 264 -17.98 -12.35 -9.10
N PHE A 265 -17.97 -11.01 -8.98
CA PHE A 265 -17.33 -10.30 -7.84
C PHE A 265 -17.97 -10.70 -6.52
N ALA A 266 -19.30 -10.62 -6.42
CA ALA A 266 -20.05 -10.93 -5.19
C ALA A 266 -19.89 -12.39 -4.72
N GLN A 267 -19.71 -13.33 -5.66
CA GLN A 267 -19.58 -14.76 -5.33
C GLN A 267 -18.14 -15.20 -5.06
N ARG A 268 -17.16 -14.58 -5.73
CA ARG A 268 -15.75 -14.99 -5.66
C ARG A 268 -14.95 -14.19 -4.65
N CYS A 269 -15.39 -12.97 -4.31
CA CYS A 269 -14.76 -12.13 -3.30
C CYS A 269 -15.55 -12.17 -2.01
N ASP A 270 -14.93 -12.62 -0.93
CA ASP A 270 -15.57 -12.69 0.38
C ASP A 270 -16.02 -11.28 0.82
N GLY A 271 -17.29 -11.10 1.17
CA GLY A 271 -17.88 -9.80 1.46
C GLY A 271 -18.16 -8.90 0.25
N GLY A 272 -17.98 -9.35 -1.01
CA GLY A 272 -18.09 -8.52 -2.21
C GLY A 272 -19.43 -7.80 -2.34
N ALA A 273 -20.54 -8.48 -2.11
CA ALA A 273 -21.87 -7.86 -2.11
C ALA A 273 -22.04 -6.89 -0.92
N PHE A 274 -21.56 -7.31 0.25
CA PHE A 274 -21.71 -6.52 1.49
C PHE A 274 -21.03 -5.15 1.37
N PHE A 275 -19.75 -5.09 1.02
CA PHE A 275 -19.02 -3.83 0.92
C PHE A 275 -19.52 -2.91 -0.21
N LEU A 276 -20.07 -3.46 -1.29
CA LEU A 276 -20.69 -2.63 -2.34
C LEU A 276 -22.02 -2.02 -1.91
N LEU A 277 -22.80 -2.70 -1.08
CA LEU A 277 -24.11 -2.23 -0.60
C LEU A 277 -24.01 -1.41 0.69
N ASN A 278 -22.97 -1.64 1.48
CA ASN A 278 -22.73 -1.00 2.77
C ASN A 278 -21.32 -0.38 2.75
N PRO A 279 -21.17 0.82 2.17
CA PRO A 279 -19.88 1.49 2.17
C PRO A 279 -19.43 1.72 3.61
N THR A 280 -18.35 1.03 3.99
CA THR A 280 -17.74 1.10 5.30
C THR A 280 -16.42 1.86 5.19
N TYR A 281 -16.15 2.67 6.21
CA TYR A 281 -14.88 3.38 6.29
C TYR A 281 -13.74 2.41 6.54
N LEU A 282 -12.64 2.60 5.83
CA LEU A 282 -11.36 1.95 6.11
C LEU A 282 -10.38 3.02 6.60
N THR A 283 -9.64 2.69 7.66
CA THR A 283 -8.57 3.56 8.13
C THR A 283 -7.60 3.89 6.99
N PRO A 284 -7.26 5.17 6.77
CA PRO A 284 -6.33 5.56 5.72
C PRO A 284 -5.01 4.81 5.80
N TYR A 285 -4.40 4.52 4.65
CA TYR A 285 -3.10 3.86 4.60
C TYR A 285 -2.01 4.74 5.23
N LEU A 286 -1.30 4.19 6.23
CA LEU A 286 -0.31 4.92 7.02
C LEU A 286 0.99 4.11 7.19
N PRO A 287 1.94 4.24 6.29
CA PRO A 287 1.94 4.86 4.96
C PRO A 287 1.51 3.90 3.84
N THR A 288 1.35 2.61 4.13
CA THR A 288 1.08 1.56 3.14
C THR A 288 -0.21 0.83 3.45
N ARG A 289 -0.70 0.10 2.45
CA ARG A 289 -1.85 -0.79 2.60
C ARG A 289 -1.62 -1.76 3.76
N PRO A 290 -2.61 -1.96 4.65
CA PRO A 290 -2.50 -2.95 5.72
C PRO A 290 -2.43 -4.36 5.14
N GLU A 291 -1.68 -5.23 5.82
CA GLU A 291 -1.65 -6.65 5.49
C GLU A 291 -3.00 -7.29 5.80
N PRO A 292 -3.55 -8.12 4.88
CA PRO A 292 -4.83 -8.78 5.13
C PRO A 292 -4.67 -9.84 6.21
N GLN A 293 -5.52 -9.80 7.21
CA GLN A 293 -5.61 -10.82 8.26
C GLN A 293 -6.73 -11.82 7.94
N GLU A 294 -7.80 -11.33 7.31
CA GLU A 294 -8.96 -12.10 6.89
C GLU A 294 -9.13 -12.06 5.38
N PRO A 295 -9.71 -13.09 4.74
CA PRO A 295 -9.91 -13.14 3.29
C PRO A 295 -10.68 -11.94 2.74
N TRP A 296 -11.64 -11.42 3.49
CA TRP A 296 -12.47 -10.28 3.09
C TRP A 296 -11.74 -8.92 3.15
N ASN A 297 -10.60 -8.82 3.85
CA ASN A 297 -9.87 -7.56 3.94
C ASN A 297 -9.44 -7.04 2.56
N LEU A 298 -9.02 -7.94 1.64
CA LEU A 298 -8.66 -7.55 0.28
C LEU A 298 -9.86 -7.03 -0.51
N THR A 299 -11.03 -7.62 -0.30
CA THR A 299 -12.28 -7.16 -0.93
C THR A 299 -12.67 -5.78 -0.42
N HIS A 300 -12.61 -5.59 0.90
CA HIS A 300 -12.86 -4.29 1.52
C HIS A 300 -11.90 -3.21 0.99
N GLN A 301 -10.59 -3.50 0.94
CA GLN A 301 -9.60 -2.59 0.38
C GLN A 301 -9.91 -2.22 -1.08
N ALA A 302 -10.25 -3.19 -1.92
CA ALA A 302 -10.56 -2.95 -3.33
C ALA A 302 -11.80 -2.05 -3.50
N VAL A 303 -12.85 -2.25 -2.70
CA VAL A 303 -14.07 -1.42 -2.73
C VAL A 303 -13.76 -0.01 -2.21
N TRP A 304 -13.03 0.11 -1.09
CA TRP A 304 -12.63 1.39 -0.53
C TRP A 304 -11.74 2.20 -1.50
N GLU A 305 -10.78 1.57 -2.16
CA GLU A 305 -9.96 2.22 -3.19
C GLU A 305 -10.76 2.65 -4.43
N ALA A 306 -11.85 1.95 -4.72
CA ALA A 306 -12.76 2.31 -5.81
C ALA A 306 -13.81 3.36 -5.41
N ASP A 307 -13.88 3.81 -4.15
CA ASP A 307 -14.93 4.68 -3.64
C ASP A 307 -15.11 5.95 -4.48
N SER A 308 -14.03 6.66 -4.78
CA SER A 308 -14.07 7.86 -5.64
C SER A 308 -14.67 7.59 -7.04
N ILE A 309 -14.47 6.39 -7.58
CA ILE A 309 -15.01 5.95 -8.87
C ILE A 309 -16.50 5.60 -8.75
N ILE A 310 -16.87 4.96 -7.65
CA ILE A 310 -18.26 4.56 -7.34
C ILE A 310 -19.10 5.83 -7.12
N VAL A 311 -18.62 6.77 -6.31
CA VAL A 311 -19.29 8.05 -6.05
C VAL A 311 -19.46 8.89 -7.32
N ASP A 312 -18.46 8.89 -8.21
CA ASP A 312 -18.50 9.56 -9.52
C ASP A 312 -19.36 8.81 -10.57
N THR A 313 -20.01 7.71 -10.15
CA THR A 313 -20.93 6.91 -10.98
C THR A 313 -22.26 6.71 -10.22
N PRO A 314 -23.08 7.78 -10.04
CA PRO A 314 -24.15 7.81 -9.05
C PRO A 314 -25.22 6.74 -9.19
N ASP A 315 -25.48 6.26 -10.41
CA ASP A 315 -26.46 5.19 -10.64
C ASP A 315 -25.91 3.77 -10.34
N PHE A 316 -24.61 3.65 -10.10
CA PHE A 316 -23.97 2.35 -9.93
C PHE A 316 -24.41 1.63 -8.65
N PRO A 317 -24.46 2.26 -7.46
CA PRO A 317 -24.92 1.59 -6.24
C PRO A 317 -26.36 1.10 -6.34
N ALA A 318 -27.29 1.93 -6.83
CA ALA A 318 -28.68 1.55 -7.03
C ALA A 318 -28.84 0.40 -8.06
N TRP A 319 -27.98 0.40 -9.10
CA TRP A 319 -27.96 -0.69 -10.07
C TRP A 319 -27.42 -1.98 -9.47
N ILE A 320 -26.36 -1.95 -8.64
CA ILE A 320 -25.86 -3.12 -7.91
C ILE A 320 -26.97 -3.71 -7.03
N GLN A 321 -27.66 -2.88 -6.26
CA GLN A 321 -28.79 -3.31 -5.42
C GLN A 321 -29.93 -3.98 -6.24
N SER A 322 -30.14 -3.53 -7.47
CA SER A 322 -31.17 -4.11 -8.36
C SER A 322 -30.80 -5.51 -8.93
N ILE A 323 -29.61 -6.01 -8.67
CA ILE A 323 -29.16 -7.32 -9.16
C ILE A 323 -29.64 -8.41 -8.20
N GLU A 324 -30.44 -9.33 -8.71
CA GLU A 324 -30.95 -10.48 -7.95
C GLU A 324 -29.82 -11.28 -7.27
N GLY A 325 -29.98 -11.56 -5.99
CA GLY A 325 -29.04 -12.30 -5.15
C GLY A 325 -28.00 -11.43 -4.43
N MET A 326 -27.93 -10.11 -4.72
CA MET A 326 -26.92 -9.24 -4.06
C MET A 326 -27.27 -8.97 -2.59
N GLU A 327 -28.54 -8.71 -2.29
CA GLU A 327 -28.99 -8.45 -0.90
C GLU A 327 -28.81 -9.70 -0.03
N GLU A 328 -29.19 -10.87 -0.56
CA GLU A 328 -29.07 -12.15 0.16
C GLU A 328 -27.59 -12.47 0.50
N LEU A 329 -26.68 -12.27 -0.46
CA LEU A 329 -25.23 -12.47 -0.25
C LEU A 329 -24.67 -11.47 0.79
N SER A 330 -25.16 -10.23 0.76
CA SER A 330 -24.77 -9.21 1.73
C SER A 330 -25.20 -9.57 3.13
N GLU A 331 -26.46 -9.96 3.32
CA GLU A 331 -27.01 -10.37 4.62
C GLU A 331 -26.35 -11.65 5.15
N GLU A 332 -26.02 -12.59 4.28
CA GLU A 332 -25.31 -13.81 4.66
C GLU A 332 -23.92 -13.49 5.22
N PHE A 333 -23.18 -12.60 4.53
CA PHE A 333 -21.87 -12.15 4.97
C PHE A 333 -21.97 -11.42 6.32
N ALA A 334 -22.87 -10.43 6.46
CA ALA A 334 -23.09 -9.68 7.69
C ALA A 334 -23.36 -10.61 8.89
N ARG A 335 -24.27 -11.59 8.71
CA ARG A 335 -24.61 -12.57 9.75
C ARG A 335 -23.43 -13.47 10.12
N ARG A 336 -22.59 -13.85 9.15
CA ARG A 336 -21.40 -14.68 9.39
C ARG A 336 -20.31 -13.95 10.16
N GLN A 337 -20.12 -12.66 9.88
CA GLN A 337 -19.07 -11.84 10.49
C GLN A 337 -19.53 -11.09 11.75
N GLY A 338 -20.86 -11.03 11.98
CA GLY A 338 -21.42 -10.34 13.17
C GLY A 338 -21.55 -8.82 12.98
N PHE A 339 -21.62 -8.35 11.70
CA PHE A 339 -21.87 -6.96 11.36
C PHE A 339 -23.34 -6.59 11.50
#